data_bf8015ec6479b2d76ade729b7ef47580
#
_entry.id   bf8015ec6479b2d76ade729b7ef47580
#
_cell.length_a   1.000
_cell.length_b   1.000
_cell.length_c   1.000
_cell.angle_alpha   90.00
_cell.angle_beta   90.00
_cell.angle_gamma   90.00
#
_symmetry.space_group_name_H-M   'P 1'
#
loop_
_entity.id
_entity.type
_entity.pdbx_description
1 polymer ?
#
loop_
_entity_poly.entity_id
_entity_poly.type
_entity_poly.pdbx_seq_one_letter_code
_entity_poly.pdbx_strand_id
1 'polypeptide(L)'
;MVKFMLMMVFISFMLMKNRLLMFYYNICYLMSFMVIFVYMYKYVKLNMISLNFSCHYYSIWLIILSLWILSLMMMCLDSLSIIKMFMFLLLLFSLVMFFLSMDLILFYLMFEISLIPTFFLIIYWGVNLERVNAAYYLLLYMLLISFPLLLYIFKMYMYGMTMKFSLMVLVMEMYEFNFWGYMIIYMAFFIKMPMYIVHVWLPKAHVEAPVYGSMILAGILLKMGSYGLIRILEIFIKSSVKYNYLIFSVSIIGSVLVSLMCLIQVDMKSLVAYSSVVHMNLMMCSLMTLFNLGFLSSYIMMISHGLCSSGLFYMVNLYYSRSMSRLLILNKGLIGKLSIYMLWWFLLCSANFSFPFSMNFISEIMMLMMIMNWDNFMMIYLMLICFFSSAYSLYLFSYIQHGENNYEPNVFNSGMVKEFMMLILHFFPLIMFLLNLIMFM
;
A
#
# COMPACT_ATOMS: atom_id res chain seq x y z
N MET A 1 -14.92 -15.85 9.37
CA MET A 1 -14.71 -14.39 9.41
C MET A 1 -15.29 -13.76 10.66
N VAL A 2 -16.58 -13.90 11.01
CA VAL A 2 -17.15 -13.35 12.26
C VAL A 2 -16.34 -13.77 13.50
N LYS A 3 -15.92 -15.04 13.59
CA LYS A 3 -15.04 -15.51 14.66
C LYS A 3 -13.71 -14.77 14.72
N PHE A 4 -13.12 -14.42 13.56
CA PHE A 4 -11.88 -13.62 13.50
C PHE A 4 -12.12 -12.18 13.95
N MET A 5 -13.25 -11.58 13.59
CA MET A 5 -13.62 -10.24 14.06
C MET A 5 -13.79 -10.21 15.58
N LEU A 6 -14.50 -11.19 16.14
CA LEU A 6 -14.65 -11.35 17.59
C LEU A 6 -13.29 -11.57 18.27
N MET A 7 -12.41 -12.35 17.68
CA MET A 7 -11.07 -12.59 18.19
C MET A 7 -10.23 -11.30 18.22
N MET A 8 -10.37 -10.42 17.22
CA MET A 8 -9.73 -9.10 17.20
C MET A 8 -10.24 -8.19 18.33
N VAL A 9 -11.55 -8.19 18.57
CA VAL A 9 -12.14 -7.45 19.69
C VAL A 9 -11.62 -8.00 21.02
N PHE A 10 -11.52 -9.33 21.16
CA PHE A 10 -10.96 -9.97 22.36
C PHE A 10 -9.49 -9.61 22.59
N ILE A 11 -8.68 -9.53 21.54
CA ILE A 11 -7.28 -9.11 21.62
C ILE A 11 -7.18 -7.67 22.17
N SER A 12 -8.11 -6.79 21.81
CA SER A 12 -8.13 -5.42 22.32
C SER A 12 -8.34 -5.34 23.84
N PHE A 13 -9.11 -6.23 24.42
CA PHE A 13 -9.31 -6.30 25.89
C PHE A 13 -8.08 -6.84 26.65
N MET A 14 -7.23 -7.63 25.98
CA MET A 14 -5.99 -8.16 26.56
C MET A 14 -4.84 -7.14 26.63
N LEU A 15 -5.01 -5.94 26.05
CA LEU A 15 -3.99 -4.87 26.00
C LEU A 15 -3.52 -4.32 27.35
N MET A 16 -4.22 -4.65 28.42
CA MET A 16 -3.95 -4.13 29.76
C MET A 16 -2.64 -4.64 30.38
N LYS A 17 -1.92 -5.59 29.75
CA LYS A 17 -0.67 -6.17 30.30
C LYS A 17 0.49 -6.01 29.33
N ASN A 18 1.43 -5.13 29.67
CA ASN A 18 2.63 -4.76 28.86
C ASN A 18 3.59 -5.92 28.50
N ARG A 19 3.47 -7.11 29.12
CA ARG A 19 4.39 -8.25 28.90
C ARG A 19 4.02 -9.15 27.71
N LEU A 20 2.92 -8.89 27.00
CA LEU A 20 2.34 -9.80 26.01
C LEU A 20 2.61 -9.39 24.56
N LEU A 21 3.57 -8.53 24.28
CA LEU A 21 3.86 -8.06 22.89
C LEU A 21 4.19 -9.23 21.97
N MET A 22 5.03 -10.14 22.43
CA MET A 22 5.39 -11.35 21.68
C MET A 22 4.16 -12.20 21.34
N PHE A 23 3.17 -12.19 22.20
CA PHE A 23 1.92 -12.90 22.01
C PHE A 23 1.05 -12.26 20.93
N TYR A 24 1.00 -10.91 20.86
CA TYR A 24 0.17 -10.21 19.87
C TYR A 24 0.63 -10.41 18.43
N TYR A 25 1.92 -10.28 18.14
CA TYR A 25 2.37 -10.51 16.77
C TYR A 25 2.25 -11.97 16.36
N ASN A 26 2.49 -12.93 17.29
CA ASN A 26 2.27 -14.33 17.01
C ASN A 26 0.80 -14.64 16.73
N ILE A 27 -0.14 -14.03 17.46
CA ILE A 27 -1.57 -14.17 17.17
C ILE A 27 -1.91 -13.60 15.79
N CYS A 28 -1.39 -12.42 15.42
CA CYS A 28 -1.63 -11.85 14.09
C CYS A 28 -1.11 -12.77 12.98
N TYR A 29 0.07 -13.39 13.14
CA TYR A 29 0.57 -14.38 12.19
C TYR A 29 -0.30 -15.64 12.14
N LEU A 30 -0.66 -16.19 13.28
CA LEU A 30 -1.57 -17.34 13.35
C LEU A 30 -2.91 -17.03 12.67
N MET A 31 -3.46 -15.83 12.89
CA MET A 31 -4.69 -15.39 12.23
C MET A 31 -4.51 -15.33 10.71
N SER A 32 -3.39 -14.83 10.18
CA SER A 32 -3.12 -14.82 8.74
C SER A 32 -3.05 -16.24 8.17
N PHE A 33 -2.37 -17.17 8.84
CA PHE A 33 -2.32 -18.57 8.44
C PHE A 33 -3.69 -19.24 8.48
N MET A 34 -4.47 -19.01 9.52
CA MET A 34 -5.83 -19.58 9.63
C MET A 34 -6.75 -19.05 8.53
N VAL A 35 -6.62 -17.78 8.14
CA VAL A 35 -7.37 -17.21 7.02
C VAL A 35 -6.97 -17.89 5.72
N ILE A 36 -5.67 -18.06 5.44
CA ILE A 36 -5.18 -18.78 4.27
C ILE A 36 -5.76 -20.20 4.26
N PHE A 37 -5.65 -20.93 5.38
CA PHE A 37 -6.09 -22.33 5.48
C PHE A 37 -7.59 -22.50 5.23
N VAL A 38 -8.42 -21.63 5.79
CA VAL A 38 -9.88 -21.65 5.58
C VAL A 38 -10.25 -21.39 4.12
N TYR A 39 -9.45 -20.58 3.42
CA TYR A 39 -9.74 -20.24 2.02
C TYR A 39 -9.21 -21.22 1.00
N MET A 40 -8.11 -21.90 1.27
CA MET A 40 -7.61 -22.99 0.42
C MET A 40 -8.64 -24.13 0.26
N TYR A 41 -9.48 -24.33 1.26
CA TYR A 41 -10.52 -25.38 1.24
C TYR A 41 -11.85 -24.96 0.61
N LYS A 42 -12.02 -23.68 0.24
CA LYS A 42 -13.29 -23.20 -0.33
C LYS A 42 -13.04 -22.37 -1.58
N TYR A 43 -13.44 -22.88 -2.71
CA TYR A 43 -13.61 -22.11 -3.96
C TYR A 43 -14.68 -21.03 -3.72
N VAL A 44 -14.27 -19.81 -3.43
CA VAL A 44 -15.18 -18.75 -2.98
C VAL A 44 -15.30 -17.68 -4.06
N LYS A 45 -16.37 -17.73 -4.86
CA LYS A 45 -16.71 -16.57 -5.71
C LYS A 45 -17.34 -15.42 -4.91
N LEU A 46 -18.22 -15.71 -3.97
CA LEU A 46 -18.88 -14.74 -3.08
C LEU A 46 -19.45 -15.49 -1.88
N ASN A 47 -18.84 -15.37 -0.71
CA ASN A 47 -19.42 -15.89 0.53
C ASN A 47 -20.00 -14.74 1.33
N MET A 48 -21.32 -14.61 1.33
CA MET A 48 -22.04 -13.74 2.25
C MET A 48 -21.81 -14.23 3.68
N ILE A 49 -21.24 -13.38 4.53
CA ILE A 49 -21.01 -13.67 5.94
C ILE A 49 -22.19 -13.18 6.76
N SER A 50 -22.75 -12.06 6.36
CA SER A 50 -23.95 -11.42 6.93
C SER A 50 -24.57 -10.49 5.88
N LEU A 51 -25.67 -9.82 6.24
CA LEU A 51 -26.33 -8.86 5.35
C LEU A 51 -25.41 -7.75 4.84
N ASN A 52 -24.39 -7.35 5.64
CA ASN A 52 -23.54 -6.19 5.36
C ASN A 52 -22.06 -6.57 5.10
N PHE A 53 -21.69 -7.84 5.28
CA PHE A 53 -20.32 -8.31 5.14
C PHE A 53 -20.22 -9.52 4.23
N SER A 54 -19.29 -9.45 3.28
CA SER A 54 -18.94 -10.58 2.44
C SER A 54 -17.42 -10.68 2.24
N CYS A 55 -16.99 -11.86 1.86
CA CYS A 55 -15.63 -12.06 1.39
C CYS A 55 -15.63 -12.18 -0.12
N HIS A 56 -14.94 -11.26 -0.77
CA HIS A 56 -14.56 -11.34 -2.16
C HIS A 56 -13.19 -11.96 -2.29
N TYR A 57 -12.88 -12.48 -3.44
CA TYR A 57 -11.57 -13.01 -3.75
C TYR A 57 -10.45 -11.96 -3.50
N TYR A 58 -10.65 -10.73 -3.98
CA TYR A 58 -9.71 -9.63 -3.76
C TYR A 58 -9.57 -9.22 -2.29
N SER A 59 -10.64 -9.31 -1.51
CA SER A 59 -10.61 -8.85 -0.11
C SER A 59 -9.78 -9.74 0.80
N ILE A 60 -9.71 -11.04 0.51
CA ILE A 60 -9.08 -12.03 1.38
C ILE A 60 -7.58 -11.80 1.50
N TRP A 61 -6.90 -11.67 0.35
CA TRP A 61 -5.46 -11.45 0.34
C TRP A 61 -5.06 -10.09 0.90
N LEU A 62 -5.92 -9.07 0.74
CA LEU A 62 -5.69 -7.77 1.36
C LEU A 62 -5.87 -7.81 2.89
N ILE A 63 -6.78 -8.64 3.39
CA ILE A 63 -6.90 -8.90 4.83
C ILE A 63 -5.67 -9.65 5.34
N ILE A 64 -5.20 -10.67 4.62
CA ILE A 64 -3.97 -11.39 4.97
C ILE A 64 -2.78 -10.43 5.00
N LEU A 65 -2.64 -9.58 3.98
CA LEU A 65 -1.60 -8.57 3.91
C LEU A 65 -1.69 -7.59 5.10
N SER A 66 -2.89 -7.16 5.48
CA SER A 66 -3.08 -6.25 6.62
C SER A 66 -2.67 -6.89 7.95
N LEU A 67 -3.00 -8.15 8.17
CA LEU A 67 -2.57 -8.91 9.34
C LEU A 67 -1.05 -9.10 9.36
N TRP A 68 -0.47 -9.42 8.21
CA TRP A 68 0.96 -9.65 8.05
C TRP A 68 1.78 -8.38 8.32
N ILE A 69 1.45 -7.27 7.67
CA ILE A 69 2.16 -5.99 7.88
C ILE A 69 1.99 -5.49 9.32
N LEU A 70 0.81 -5.64 9.90
CA LEU A 70 0.58 -5.22 11.28
C LEU A 70 1.42 -6.04 12.27
N SER A 71 1.57 -7.35 12.05
CA SER A 71 2.45 -8.18 12.87
C SER A 71 3.92 -7.73 12.76
N LEU A 72 4.38 -7.39 11.56
CA LEU A 72 5.71 -6.83 11.33
C LEU A 72 5.90 -5.48 12.05
N MET A 73 4.89 -4.62 12.04
CA MET A 73 4.92 -3.37 12.79
C MET A 73 5.06 -3.57 14.29
N MET A 74 4.33 -4.55 14.84
CA MET A 74 4.45 -4.91 16.26
C MET A 74 5.86 -5.39 16.60
N MET A 75 6.51 -6.12 15.70
CA MET A 75 7.91 -6.53 15.88
C MET A 75 8.89 -5.35 15.83
N CYS A 76 8.59 -4.28 15.10
CA CYS A 76 9.45 -3.09 15.01
C CYS A 76 9.51 -2.29 16.32
N LEU A 77 8.58 -2.50 17.24
CA LEU A 77 8.49 -1.72 18.47
C LEU A 77 9.56 -2.13 19.47
N ASP A 78 10.29 -1.16 20.01
CA ASP A 78 11.23 -1.36 21.10
C ASP A 78 10.57 -1.07 22.46
N SER A 79 9.63 -0.13 22.51
CA SER A 79 8.85 0.22 23.71
C SER A 79 7.36 0.18 23.45
N LEU A 80 6.65 -0.47 24.34
CA LEU A 80 5.19 -0.54 24.32
C LEU A 80 4.58 0.60 25.10
N SER A 81 3.76 1.41 24.40
CA SER A 81 2.75 2.20 25.07
C SER A 81 1.37 1.63 24.75
N ILE A 82 0.50 1.58 25.72
CA ILE A 82 -0.90 1.08 25.58
C ILE A 82 -1.60 1.84 24.44
N ILE A 83 -1.34 3.14 24.34
CA ILE A 83 -1.94 4.00 23.31
C ILE A 83 -1.51 3.57 21.90
N LYS A 84 -0.22 3.25 21.66
CA LYS A 84 0.25 2.75 20.36
C LYS A 84 -0.46 1.45 19.96
N MET A 85 -0.56 0.52 20.91
CA MET A 85 -1.22 -0.76 20.69
C MET A 85 -2.70 -0.58 20.34
N PHE A 86 -3.37 0.31 21.06
CA PHE A 86 -4.77 0.63 20.78
C PHE A 86 -4.94 1.22 19.38
N MET A 87 -4.06 2.15 18.94
CA MET A 87 -4.10 2.70 17.60
C MET A 87 -3.88 1.65 16.51
N PHE A 88 -2.96 0.71 16.73
CA PHE A 88 -2.73 -0.39 15.76
C PHE A 88 -3.92 -1.33 15.65
N LEU A 89 -4.56 -1.67 16.77
CA LEU A 89 -5.74 -2.52 16.75
C LEU A 89 -6.96 -1.81 16.13
N LEU A 90 -7.16 -0.55 16.44
CA LEU A 90 -8.22 0.26 15.83
C LEU A 90 -8.02 0.35 14.31
N LEU A 91 -6.77 0.53 13.88
CA LEU A 91 -6.43 0.56 12.46
C LEU A 91 -6.68 -0.80 11.80
N LEU A 92 -6.26 -1.91 12.43
CA LEU A 92 -6.52 -3.25 11.91
C LEU A 92 -8.02 -3.52 11.80
N PHE A 93 -8.79 -3.16 12.82
CA PHE A 93 -10.24 -3.31 12.82
C PHE A 93 -10.88 -2.54 11.66
N SER A 94 -10.53 -1.26 11.48
CA SER A 94 -11.05 -0.43 10.39
C SER A 94 -10.72 -0.99 9.00
N LEU A 95 -9.49 -1.50 8.81
CA LEU A 95 -9.05 -2.12 7.56
C LEU A 95 -9.83 -3.39 7.23
N VAL A 96 -9.97 -4.29 8.21
CA VAL A 96 -10.70 -5.54 8.00
C VAL A 96 -12.17 -5.27 7.71
N MET A 97 -12.80 -4.34 8.42
CA MET A 97 -14.18 -3.92 8.17
C MET A 97 -14.33 -3.29 6.77
N PHE A 98 -13.36 -2.48 6.34
CA PHE A 98 -13.33 -1.90 5.01
C PHE A 98 -13.32 -2.97 3.90
N PHE A 99 -12.41 -3.95 3.99
CA PHE A 99 -12.28 -5.01 2.98
C PHE A 99 -13.47 -5.99 2.95
N LEU A 100 -14.19 -6.14 4.06
CA LEU A 100 -15.37 -7.02 4.15
C LEU A 100 -16.69 -6.31 3.83
N SER A 101 -16.72 -4.99 3.78
CA SER A 101 -17.96 -4.22 3.62
C SER A 101 -18.64 -4.46 2.29
N MET A 102 -19.98 -4.66 2.32
CA MET A 102 -20.86 -4.79 1.15
C MET A 102 -21.68 -3.54 0.89
N ASP A 103 -21.85 -2.70 1.90
CA ASP A 103 -22.60 -1.46 1.79
C ASP A 103 -21.65 -0.31 1.49
N LEU A 104 -22.00 0.53 0.53
CA LEU A 104 -21.18 1.67 0.11
C LEU A 104 -21.01 2.72 1.24
N ILE A 105 -22.02 2.88 2.10
CA ILE A 105 -21.95 3.78 3.26
C ILE A 105 -20.94 3.23 4.28
N LEU A 106 -21.01 1.95 4.62
CA LEU A 106 -20.09 1.32 5.57
C LEU A 106 -18.66 1.31 5.01
N PHE A 107 -18.51 1.07 3.72
CA PHE A 107 -17.25 1.17 3.00
C PHE A 107 -16.64 2.57 3.14
N TYR A 108 -17.41 3.62 2.89
CA TYR A 108 -16.98 5.01 3.06
C TYR A 108 -16.60 5.33 4.51
N LEU A 109 -17.42 4.94 5.48
CA LEU A 109 -17.14 5.18 6.90
C LEU A 109 -15.81 4.56 7.34
N MET A 110 -15.55 3.30 6.97
CA MET A 110 -14.30 2.63 7.33
C MET A 110 -13.08 3.22 6.60
N PHE A 111 -13.30 3.71 5.37
CA PHE A 111 -12.30 4.45 4.62
C PHE A 111 -11.83 5.71 5.35
N GLU A 112 -12.76 6.48 5.96
CA GLU A 112 -12.44 7.68 6.73
C GLU A 112 -11.88 7.34 8.11
N ILE A 113 -12.47 6.39 8.83
CA ILE A 113 -12.02 6.01 10.18
C ILE A 113 -10.57 5.54 10.17
N SER A 114 -10.11 4.91 9.08
CA SER A 114 -8.72 4.48 8.96
C SER A 114 -7.69 5.63 8.97
N LEU A 115 -8.12 6.85 8.63
CA LEU A 115 -7.24 8.03 8.62
C LEU A 115 -6.93 8.52 10.05
N ILE A 116 -7.84 8.33 10.98
CA ILE A 116 -7.68 8.82 12.37
C ILE A 116 -6.47 8.19 13.06
N PRO A 117 -6.31 6.86 13.11
CA PRO A 117 -5.13 6.25 13.73
C PRO A 117 -3.82 6.64 13.05
N THR A 118 -3.82 6.76 11.72
CA THR A 118 -2.61 7.12 10.96
C THR A 118 -2.20 8.56 11.18
N PHE A 119 -3.15 9.46 11.29
CA PHE A 119 -2.92 10.85 11.67
C PHE A 119 -2.27 10.93 13.07
N PHE A 120 -2.82 10.23 14.05
CA PHE A 120 -2.25 10.19 15.39
C PHE A 120 -0.85 9.55 15.41
N LEU A 121 -0.60 8.51 14.61
CA LEU A 121 0.73 7.90 14.51
C LEU A 121 1.79 8.89 14.00
N ILE A 122 1.45 9.79 13.09
CA ILE A 122 2.38 10.81 12.59
C ILE A 122 2.60 11.91 13.63
N ILE A 123 1.56 12.45 14.23
CA ILE A 123 1.67 13.59 15.16
C ILE A 123 2.38 13.21 16.44
N TYR A 124 1.95 12.13 17.10
CA TYR A 124 2.49 11.80 18.43
C TYR A 124 3.87 11.14 18.38
N TRP A 125 4.16 10.37 17.34
CA TRP A 125 5.40 9.57 17.27
C TRP A 125 6.31 9.93 16.09
N GLY A 126 5.98 10.92 15.29
CA GLY A 126 6.88 11.49 14.30
C GLY A 126 8.10 12.15 14.99
N VAL A 127 9.26 12.09 14.35
CA VAL A 127 10.52 12.54 14.96
C VAL A 127 10.79 14.02 14.74
N ASN A 128 10.43 14.57 13.57
CA ASN A 128 10.76 15.93 13.18
C ASN A 128 9.71 16.95 13.57
N LEU A 129 10.07 18.23 13.54
CA LEU A 129 9.18 19.36 13.82
C LEU A 129 8.09 19.52 12.76
N GLU A 130 8.38 19.19 11.50
CA GLU A 130 7.43 19.31 10.37
C GLU A 130 6.32 18.24 10.36
N ARG A 131 6.34 17.31 11.32
CA ARG A 131 5.35 16.22 11.42
C ARG A 131 3.91 16.70 11.47
N VAL A 132 3.68 17.85 12.11
CA VAL A 132 2.34 18.44 12.23
C VAL A 132 1.84 18.89 10.85
N ASN A 133 2.67 19.57 10.09
CA ASN A 133 2.35 19.99 8.73
C ASN A 133 2.07 18.80 7.83
N ALA A 134 2.92 17.76 7.88
CA ALA A 134 2.73 16.53 7.10
C ALA A 134 1.41 15.80 7.43
N ALA A 135 1.05 15.75 8.71
CA ALA A 135 -0.21 15.16 9.15
C ALA A 135 -1.42 15.98 8.67
N TYR A 136 -1.36 17.32 8.73
CA TYR A 136 -2.39 18.18 8.18
C TYR A 136 -2.54 18.05 6.66
N TYR A 137 -1.44 17.96 5.90
CA TYR A 137 -1.52 17.67 4.47
C TYR A 137 -2.29 16.38 4.20
N LEU A 138 -1.94 15.28 4.88
CA LEU A 138 -2.63 14.00 4.74
C LEU A 138 -4.14 14.17 5.01
N LEU A 139 -4.50 14.80 6.12
CA LEU A 139 -5.89 14.94 6.53
C LEU A 139 -6.68 15.84 5.57
N LEU A 140 -6.14 17.02 5.22
CA LEU A 140 -6.83 17.99 4.35
C LEU A 140 -7.04 17.42 2.93
N TYR A 141 -6.01 16.81 2.31
CA TYR A 141 -6.17 16.22 0.98
C TYR A 141 -7.24 15.13 0.96
N MET A 142 -7.29 14.29 2.01
CA MET A 142 -8.28 13.22 2.09
C MET A 142 -9.69 13.77 2.32
N LEU A 143 -9.91 14.61 3.32
CA LEU A 143 -11.23 15.11 3.69
C LEU A 143 -11.85 16.02 2.62
N LEU A 144 -11.03 16.84 1.95
CA LEU A 144 -11.52 17.78 0.93
C LEU A 144 -12.30 17.09 -0.18
N ILE A 145 -11.92 15.87 -0.51
CA ILE A 145 -12.53 15.14 -1.63
C ILE A 145 -13.48 14.03 -1.17
N SER A 146 -13.26 13.49 0.02
CA SER A 146 -14.17 12.48 0.55
C SER A 146 -15.52 13.07 0.98
N PHE A 147 -15.61 14.33 1.42
CA PHE A 147 -16.89 14.96 1.71
C PHE A 147 -17.83 15.11 0.49
N PRO A 148 -17.38 15.59 -0.67
CA PRO A 148 -18.20 15.53 -1.89
C PRO A 148 -18.69 14.14 -2.24
N LEU A 149 -17.85 13.11 -2.05
CA LEU A 149 -18.23 11.72 -2.27
C LEU A 149 -19.36 11.30 -1.32
N LEU A 150 -19.33 11.66 -0.05
CA LEU A 150 -20.41 11.39 0.90
C LEU A 150 -21.75 12.03 0.45
N LEU A 151 -21.71 13.30 0.06
CA LEU A 151 -22.89 13.99 -0.45
C LEU A 151 -23.46 13.30 -1.71
N TYR A 152 -22.58 12.81 -2.56
CA TYR A 152 -22.99 12.09 -3.76
C TYR A 152 -23.59 10.71 -3.44
N ILE A 153 -23.08 10.00 -2.44
CA ILE A 153 -23.65 8.75 -1.93
C ILE A 153 -25.08 8.99 -1.40
N PHE A 154 -25.29 10.05 -0.63
CA PHE A 154 -26.64 10.41 -0.15
C PHE A 154 -27.57 10.79 -1.30
N LYS A 155 -27.07 11.49 -2.30
CA LYS A 155 -27.82 11.77 -3.52
C LYS A 155 -28.29 10.49 -4.23
N MET A 156 -27.39 9.50 -4.38
CA MET A 156 -27.76 8.20 -4.96
C MET A 156 -28.82 7.48 -4.12
N TYR A 157 -28.71 7.54 -2.80
CA TYR A 157 -29.70 6.96 -1.90
C TYR A 157 -31.09 7.59 -2.07
N MET A 158 -31.15 8.92 -2.18
CA MET A 158 -32.43 9.65 -2.38
C MET A 158 -33.12 9.30 -3.72
N TYR A 159 -32.38 8.91 -4.74
CA TYR A 159 -32.95 8.41 -6.00
C TYR A 159 -33.43 6.94 -5.94
N GLY A 160 -33.60 6.39 -4.74
CA GLY A 160 -34.11 5.03 -4.52
C GLY A 160 -33.13 3.92 -4.87
N MET A 161 -31.84 4.22 -4.97
CA MET A 161 -30.83 3.22 -5.27
C MET A 161 -30.44 2.43 -4.02
N THR A 162 -30.26 1.14 -4.19
CA THR A 162 -29.76 0.29 -3.10
C THR A 162 -28.29 0.54 -2.89
N MET A 163 -27.85 0.59 -1.62
CA MET A 163 -26.43 0.83 -1.27
C MET A 163 -25.57 -0.43 -1.25
N LYS A 164 -26.15 -1.59 -1.53
CA LYS A 164 -25.41 -2.86 -1.58
C LYS A 164 -24.69 -3.01 -2.91
N PHE A 165 -23.41 -3.22 -2.90
CA PHE A 165 -22.58 -3.38 -4.11
C PHE A 165 -23.16 -4.39 -5.11
N SER A 166 -23.61 -5.55 -4.63
CA SER A 166 -24.18 -6.61 -5.49
C SER A 166 -25.45 -6.19 -6.24
N LEU A 167 -26.30 -5.38 -5.61
CA LEU A 167 -27.52 -4.86 -6.24
C LEU A 167 -27.22 -3.61 -7.09
N MET A 168 -26.25 -2.81 -6.69
CA MET A 168 -25.82 -1.63 -7.47
C MET A 168 -25.31 -2.02 -8.85
N VAL A 169 -24.56 -3.11 -8.98
CA VAL A 169 -24.08 -3.60 -10.29
C VAL A 169 -25.27 -3.78 -11.26
N LEU A 170 -26.37 -4.40 -10.81
CA LEU A 170 -27.56 -4.64 -11.66
C LEU A 170 -28.31 -3.34 -12.01
N VAL A 171 -28.42 -2.42 -11.08
CA VAL A 171 -29.16 -1.16 -11.28
C VAL A 171 -28.35 -0.17 -12.11
N MET A 172 -27.04 -0.11 -11.91
CA MET A 172 -26.17 0.88 -12.55
C MET A 172 -25.78 0.54 -13.98
N GLU A 173 -26.08 -0.66 -14.47
CA GLU A 173 -25.96 -0.95 -15.89
C GLU A 173 -26.83 -0.02 -16.77
N MET A 174 -27.88 0.58 -16.22
CA MET A 174 -28.77 1.53 -16.92
C MET A 174 -28.41 3.00 -16.69
N TYR A 175 -27.52 3.33 -15.74
CA TYR A 175 -27.20 4.70 -15.37
C TYR A 175 -25.88 5.19 -15.97
N GLU A 176 -25.92 6.34 -16.64
CA GLU A 176 -24.73 7.06 -17.08
C GLU A 176 -24.50 8.30 -16.22
N PHE A 177 -23.33 8.39 -15.62
CA PHE A 177 -22.94 9.61 -14.91
C PHE A 177 -22.42 10.68 -15.86
N ASN A 178 -22.72 11.93 -15.52
CA ASN A 178 -22.06 13.07 -16.12
C ASN A 178 -20.59 13.10 -15.65
N PHE A 179 -19.74 13.82 -16.38
CA PHE A 179 -18.33 14.00 -16.05
C PHE A 179 -18.08 14.39 -14.58
N TRP A 180 -18.84 15.33 -14.03
CA TRP A 180 -18.72 15.73 -12.63
C TRP A 180 -19.08 14.61 -11.64
N GLY A 181 -20.09 13.82 -11.93
CA GLY A 181 -20.42 12.66 -11.10
C GLY A 181 -19.31 11.60 -11.10
N TYR A 182 -18.74 11.33 -12.27
CA TYR A 182 -17.56 10.48 -12.39
C TYR A 182 -16.40 11.01 -11.56
N MET A 183 -16.03 12.28 -11.71
CA MET A 183 -14.92 12.87 -10.94
C MET A 183 -15.15 12.79 -9.43
N ILE A 184 -16.35 13.11 -8.93
CA ILE A 184 -16.64 13.08 -7.49
C ILE A 184 -16.48 11.68 -6.90
N ILE A 185 -16.95 10.65 -7.61
CA ILE A 185 -16.89 9.27 -7.13
C ILE A 185 -15.44 8.76 -7.11
N TYR A 186 -14.71 8.98 -8.20
CA TYR A 186 -13.40 8.37 -8.39
C TYR A 186 -12.26 9.14 -7.74
N MET A 187 -12.36 10.47 -7.63
CA MET A 187 -11.27 11.32 -7.11
C MET A 187 -10.86 10.97 -5.68
N ALA A 188 -11.77 10.53 -4.82
CA ALA A 188 -11.43 10.13 -3.47
C ALA A 188 -10.44 8.95 -3.44
N PHE A 189 -10.56 8.04 -4.40
CA PHE A 189 -9.66 6.90 -4.55
C PHE A 189 -8.37 7.28 -5.29
N PHE A 190 -8.44 8.17 -6.28
CA PHE A 190 -7.27 8.69 -6.98
C PHE A 190 -6.32 9.44 -6.08
N ILE A 191 -6.81 10.10 -5.04
CA ILE A 191 -5.95 10.75 -4.05
C ILE A 191 -5.28 9.73 -3.15
N LYS A 192 -6.02 8.72 -2.66
CA LYS A 192 -5.40 7.65 -1.86
C LYS A 192 -4.38 6.84 -2.67
N MET A 193 -4.58 6.67 -3.96
CA MET A 193 -3.62 6.06 -4.89
C MET A 193 -2.66 7.08 -5.52
N PRO A 194 -2.11 7.98 -4.83
CA PRO A 194 -1.38 9.19 -5.16
C PRO A 194 -1.20 9.44 -6.68
N MET A 195 -2.32 9.73 -7.37
CA MET A 195 -2.28 10.14 -8.77
C MET A 195 -1.38 11.38 -8.92
N TYR A 196 -0.65 11.48 -10.02
CA TYR A 196 0.11 12.68 -10.33
C TYR A 196 -0.78 13.93 -10.20
N ILE A 197 -0.23 15.05 -9.80
CA ILE A 197 -0.90 16.30 -9.37
C ILE A 197 -1.28 16.29 -7.87
N VAL A 198 -1.97 15.26 -7.38
CA VAL A 198 -2.48 15.20 -5.99
C VAL A 198 -1.63 14.32 -5.06
N HIS A 199 -0.44 13.89 -5.52
CA HIS A 199 0.45 12.98 -4.80
C HIS A 199 1.31 13.64 -3.70
N VAL A 200 1.34 14.98 -3.60
CA VAL A 200 2.30 15.73 -2.75
C VAL A 200 2.21 15.38 -1.27
N TRP A 201 1.04 14.96 -0.79
CA TRP A 201 0.84 14.54 0.60
C TRP A 201 1.66 13.29 0.96
N LEU A 202 1.86 12.37 0.01
CA LEU A 202 2.45 11.07 0.27
C LEU A 202 3.94 11.15 0.65
N PRO A 203 4.84 11.81 -0.12
CA PRO A 203 6.23 11.94 0.28
C PRO A 203 6.40 12.65 1.62
N LYS A 204 5.63 13.71 1.87
CA LYS A 204 5.66 14.44 3.15
C LYS A 204 5.25 13.55 4.32
N ALA A 205 4.13 12.82 4.17
CA ALA A 205 3.65 11.91 5.20
C ALA A 205 4.65 10.78 5.50
N HIS A 206 5.28 10.19 4.46
CA HIS A 206 6.24 9.11 4.63
C HIS A 206 7.57 9.55 5.29
N VAL A 207 8.06 10.73 4.94
CA VAL A 207 9.32 11.26 5.49
C VAL A 207 9.17 11.49 6.99
N GLU A 208 8.04 12.08 7.41
CA GLU A 208 7.81 12.44 8.80
C GLU A 208 7.26 11.31 9.67
N ALA A 209 6.63 10.30 9.07
CA ALA A 209 6.09 9.16 9.79
C ALA A 209 7.20 8.35 10.48
N PRO A 210 6.94 7.82 11.69
CA PRO A 210 7.79 6.79 12.28
C PRO A 210 7.80 5.54 11.37
N VAL A 211 8.75 4.64 11.57
CA VAL A 211 8.95 3.46 10.69
C VAL A 211 7.70 2.62 10.53
N TYR A 212 7.09 2.27 11.65
CA TYR A 212 5.84 1.51 11.64
C TYR A 212 4.71 2.29 10.95
N GLY A 213 4.68 3.63 11.06
CA GLY A 213 3.76 4.50 10.32
C GLY A 213 4.00 4.46 8.81
N SER A 214 5.26 4.58 8.35
CA SER A 214 5.59 4.50 6.93
C SER A 214 5.33 3.11 6.33
N MET A 215 5.57 2.03 7.08
CA MET A 215 5.26 0.67 6.64
C MET A 215 3.77 0.48 6.38
N ILE A 216 2.90 0.97 7.25
CA ILE A 216 1.45 0.80 7.08
C ILE A 216 0.89 1.71 5.99
N LEU A 217 1.39 2.95 5.89
CA LEU A 217 1.03 3.88 4.82
C LEU A 217 1.33 3.27 3.45
N ALA A 218 2.55 2.80 3.24
CA ALA A 218 2.95 2.17 1.98
C ALA A 218 2.32 0.80 1.75
N GLY A 219 2.25 -0.01 2.80
CA GLY A 219 1.83 -1.40 2.68
C GLY A 219 0.33 -1.57 2.47
N ILE A 220 -0.52 -0.78 3.15
CA ILE A 220 -1.96 -1.05 3.22
C ILE A 220 -2.81 0.15 2.82
N LEU A 221 -2.51 1.37 3.31
CA LEU A 221 -3.40 2.52 3.07
C LEU A 221 -3.52 2.87 1.59
N LEU A 222 -2.43 2.79 0.82
CA LEU A 222 -2.47 2.95 -0.64
C LEU A 222 -3.38 1.89 -1.30
N LYS A 223 -3.38 0.66 -0.75
CA LYS A 223 -4.19 -0.46 -1.26
C LYS A 223 -5.67 -0.32 -0.96
N MET A 224 -6.05 0.47 0.02
CA MET A 224 -7.47 0.84 0.21
C MET A 224 -7.98 1.67 -0.98
N GLY A 225 -7.16 2.58 -1.52
CA GLY A 225 -7.52 3.33 -2.72
C GLY A 225 -7.70 2.43 -3.94
N SER A 226 -6.75 1.54 -4.20
CA SER A 226 -6.80 0.61 -5.33
C SER A 226 -7.92 -0.40 -5.24
N TYR A 227 -8.15 -0.98 -4.05
CA TYR A 227 -9.29 -1.87 -3.83
C TYR A 227 -10.62 -1.14 -4.04
N GLY A 228 -10.71 0.11 -3.54
CA GLY A 228 -11.88 0.95 -3.77
C GLY A 228 -12.13 1.23 -5.24
N LEU A 229 -11.08 1.49 -6.01
CA LEU A 229 -11.19 1.64 -7.47
C LEU A 229 -11.69 0.38 -8.15
N ILE A 230 -11.15 -0.80 -7.83
CA ILE A 230 -11.65 -2.07 -8.39
C ILE A 230 -13.14 -2.21 -8.14
N ARG A 231 -13.59 -2.01 -6.90
CA ARG A 231 -15.01 -2.17 -6.54
C ARG A 231 -15.93 -1.19 -7.26
N ILE A 232 -15.48 0.04 -7.45
CA ILE A 232 -16.27 1.09 -8.10
C ILE A 232 -16.26 0.94 -9.62
N LEU A 233 -15.13 0.54 -10.22
CA LEU A 233 -15.05 0.26 -11.65
C LEU A 233 -15.98 -0.89 -12.06
N GLU A 234 -16.10 -1.94 -11.24
CA GLU A 234 -17.05 -3.04 -11.46
C GLU A 234 -18.51 -2.57 -11.49
N ILE A 235 -18.87 -1.53 -10.71
CA ILE A 235 -20.24 -1.03 -10.63
C ILE A 235 -20.54 -0.06 -11.77
N PHE A 236 -19.64 0.88 -12.08
CA PHE A 236 -19.87 2.00 -12.98
C PHE A 236 -19.13 1.86 -14.32
N ILE A 237 -19.22 0.70 -14.96
CA ILE A 237 -18.49 0.38 -16.19
C ILE A 237 -18.79 1.38 -17.32
N LYS A 238 -20.04 1.79 -17.53
CA LYS A 238 -20.39 2.72 -18.63
C LYS A 238 -19.74 4.08 -18.50
N SER A 239 -19.76 4.66 -17.31
CA SER A 239 -19.11 5.96 -17.07
C SER A 239 -17.59 5.85 -17.12
N SER A 240 -17.04 4.73 -16.67
CA SER A 240 -15.59 4.49 -16.72
C SER A 240 -15.09 4.35 -18.17
N VAL A 241 -15.76 3.61 -19.03
CA VAL A 241 -15.40 3.52 -20.45
C VAL A 241 -15.35 4.90 -21.10
N LYS A 242 -16.25 5.80 -20.72
CA LYS A 242 -16.36 7.14 -21.32
C LYS A 242 -15.28 8.11 -20.88
N TYR A 243 -14.82 8.05 -19.62
CA TYR A 243 -13.97 9.09 -19.03
C TYR A 243 -12.57 8.60 -18.60
N ASN A 244 -12.32 7.29 -18.55
CA ASN A 244 -11.06 6.73 -18.06
C ASN A 244 -9.82 7.22 -18.83
N TYR A 245 -9.97 7.59 -20.11
CA TYR A 245 -8.86 8.05 -20.94
C TYR A 245 -8.16 9.29 -20.37
N LEU A 246 -8.93 10.17 -19.68
CA LEU A 246 -8.37 11.37 -19.05
C LEU A 246 -7.44 11.00 -17.90
N ILE A 247 -7.90 10.11 -17.05
CA ILE A 247 -7.12 9.66 -15.89
C ILE A 247 -5.91 8.83 -16.33
N PHE A 248 -6.10 7.99 -17.35
CA PHE A 248 -5.04 7.21 -17.96
C PHE A 248 -3.90 8.10 -18.47
N SER A 249 -4.22 9.17 -19.23
CA SER A 249 -3.21 10.08 -19.76
C SER A 249 -2.43 10.81 -18.67
N VAL A 250 -3.12 11.27 -17.62
CA VAL A 250 -2.48 11.93 -16.47
C VAL A 250 -1.57 10.95 -15.71
N SER A 251 -2.03 9.72 -15.50
CA SER A 251 -1.27 8.74 -14.72
C SER A 251 -0.02 8.23 -15.46
N ILE A 252 -0.06 8.04 -16.78
CA ILE A 252 1.12 7.57 -17.54
C ILE A 252 2.19 8.66 -17.66
N ILE A 253 1.79 9.90 -17.98
CA ILE A 253 2.72 11.02 -18.01
C ILE A 253 3.28 11.29 -16.61
N GLY A 254 2.41 11.23 -15.60
CA GLY A 254 2.79 11.39 -14.21
C GLY A 254 3.81 10.36 -13.73
N SER A 255 3.69 9.10 -14.15
CA SER A 255 4.67 8.06 -13.79
C SER A 255 6.07 8.33 -14.37
N VAL A 256 6.17 8.86 -15.62
CA VAL A 256 7.45 9.28 -16.20
C VAL A 256 8.04 10.46 -15.43
N LEU A 257 7.25 11.50 -15.17
CA LEU A 257 7.74 12.70 -14.48
C LEU A 257 8.19 12.39 -13.05
N VAL A 258 7.42 11.59 -12.30
CA VAL A 258 7.80 11.20 -10.94
C VAL A 258 9.03 10.30 -10.94
N SER A 259 9.22 9.42 -11.92
CA SER A 259 10.44 8.61 -12.03
C SER A 259 11.69 9.45 -12.24
N LEU A 260 11.61 10.54 -13.00
CA LEU A 260 12.69 11.53 -13.12
C LEU A 260 12.93 12.27 -11.79
N MET A 261 11.85 12.63 -11.07
CA MET A 261 11.98 13.26 -9.75
C MET A 261 12.65 12.36 -8.71
N CYS A 262 12.52 11.04 -8.84
CA CYS A 262 13.23 10.08 -7.97
C CYS A 262 14.76 10.22 -8.06
N LEU A 263 15.30 10.48 -9.27
CA LEU A 263 16.74 10.62 -9.47
C LEU A 263 17.35 11.88 -8.82
N ILE A 264 16.54 12.89 -8.57
CA ILE A 264 16.97 14.17 -7.97
C ILE A 264 16.91 14.13 -6.43
N GLN A 265 16.22 13.14 -5.87
CA GLN A 265 16.03 13.06 -4.41
C GLN A 265 17.33 12.79 -3.67
N VAL A 266 17.56 13.54 -2.60
CA VAL A 266 18.74 13.41 -1.71
C VAL A 266 18.42 12.56 -0.47
N ASP A 267 17.16 12.52 -0.04
CA ASP A 267 16.71 11.74 1.11
C ASP A 267 16.28 10.33 0.70
N MET A 268 16.77 9.30 1.40
CA MET A 268 16.40 7.91 1.16
C MET A 268 14.90 7.64 1.32
N LYS A 269 14.26 8.24 2.36
CA LYS A 269 12.82 8.05 2.60
C LYS A 269 11.98 8.69 1.50
N SER A 270 12.34 9.88 1.04
CA SER A 270 11.62 10.56 -0.05
C SER A 270 11.75 9.79 -1.36
N LEU A 271 12.93 9.25 -1.68
CA LEU A 271 13.16 8.45 -2.88
C LEU A 271 12.25 7.20 -2.89
N VAL A 272 12.23 6.44 -1.78
CA VAL A 272 11.35 5.26 -1.66
C VAL A 272 9.87 5.66 -1.71
N ALA A 273 9.49 6.82 -1.16
CA ALA A 273 8.12 7.32 -1.24
C ALA A 273 7.72 7.67 -2.68
N TYR A 274 8.57 8.36 -3.44
CA TYR A 274 8.30 8.67 -4.85
C TYR A 274 8.29 7.42 -5.74
N SER A 275 9.12 6.42 -5.47
CA SER A 275 9.08 5.15 -6.19
C SER A 275 7.74 4.46 -6.05
N SER A 276 7.11 4.53 -4.87
CA SER A 276 5.76 4.00 -4.65
C SER A 276 4.71 4.75 -5.50
N VAL A 277 4.86 6.07 -5.72
CA VAL A 277 3.97 6.84 -6.60
C VAL A 277 4.06 6.35 -8.05
N VAL A 278 5.27 6.05 -8.55
CA VAL A 278 5.47 5.51 -9.90
C VAL A 278 4.71 4.21 -10.11
N HIS A 279 4.91 3.22 -9.21
CA HIS A 279 4.24 1.92 -9.29
C HIS A 279 2.72 2.03 -9.16
N MET A 280 2.23 2.92 -8.28
CA MET A 280 0.79 3.13 -8.12
C MET A 280 0.15 3.80 -9.34
N ASN A 281 0.82 4.75 -9.99
CA ASN A 281 0.34 5.35 -11.23
C ASN A 281 0.31 4.34 -12.38
N LEU A 282 1.31 3.47 -12.50
CA LEU A 282 1.32 2.41 -13.50
C LEU A 282 0.19 1.39 -13.26
N MET A 283 -0.04 1.02 -12.00
CA MET A 283 -1.18 0.19 -11.61
C MET A 283 -2.52 0.88 -11.92
N MET A 284 -2.62 2.19 -11.73
CA MET A 284 -3.81 2.96 -12.10
C MET A 284 -4.05 2.89 -13.61
N CYS A 285 -3.01 3.03 -14.44
CA CYS A 285 -3.12 2.88 -15.90
C CYS A 285 -3.71 1.52 -16.26
N SER A 286 -3.23 0.43 -15.66
CA SER A 286 -3.74 -0.92 -15.94
C SER A 286 -5.20 -1.11 -15.53
N LEU A 287 -5.65 -0.52 -14.42
CA LEU A 287 -7.06 -0.54 -14.01
C LEU A 287 -7.97 0.21 -14.97
N MET A 288 -7.50 1.38 -15.48
CA MET A 288 -8.29 2.21 -16.38
C MET A 288 -8.50 1.57 -17.76
N THR A 289 -7.71 0.57 -18.15
CA THR A 289 -7.93 -0.20 -19.39
C THR A 289 -9.17 -1.09 -19.33
N LEU A 290 -9.72 -1.39 -18.14
CA LEU A 290 -10.89 -2.26 -17.90
C LEU A 290 -10.76 -3.71 -18.41
N PHE A 291 -9.57 -4.16 -18.80
CA PHE A 291 -9.35 -5.56 -19.14
C PHE A 291 -9.29 -6.46 -17.90
N ASN A 292 -9.81 -7.68 -17.98
CA ASN A 292 -9.76 -8.64 -16.87
C ASN A 292 -8.33 -8.92 -16.38
N LEU A 293 -7.38 -9.06 -17.32
CA LEU A 293 -5.97 -9.21 -16.97
C LEU A 293 -5.39 -7.93 -16.33
N GLY A 294 -5.93 -6.74 -16.66
CA GLY A 294 -5.57 -5.47 -16.03
C GLY A 294 -5.98 -5.43 -14.55
N PHE A 295 -7.18 -5.91 -14.24
CA PHE A 295 -7.63 -6.06 -12.84
C PHE A 295 -6.79 -7.07 -12.08
N LEU A 296 -6.47 -8.22 -12.69
CA LEU A 296 -5.67 -9.26 -12.07
C LEU A 296 -4.23 -8.79 -11.83
N SER A 297 -3.59 -8.14 -12.81
CA SER A 297 -2.22 -7.63 -12.70
C SER A 297 -2.11 -6.54 -11.64
N SER A 298 -3.07 -5.61 -11.60
CA SER A 298 -3.14 -4.58 -10.58
C SER A 298 -3.31 -5.16 -9.17
N TYR A 299 -4.13 -6.20 -9.04
CA TYR A 299 -4.33 -6.91 -7.78
C TYR A 299 -3.06 -7.60 -7.28
N ILE A 300 -2.36 -8.31 -8.14
CA ILE A 300 -1.07 -8.91 -7.81
C ILE A 300 -0.07 -7.82 -7.37
N MET A 301 -0.04 -6.69 -8.10
CA MET A 301 0.82 -5.57 -7.77
C MET A 301 0.50 -4.95 -6.41
N MET A 302 -0.77 -4.86 -6.00
CA MET A 302 -1.11 -4.38 -4.66
C MET A 302 -0.41 -5.17 -3.56
N ILE A 303 -0.40 -6.50 -3.66
CA ILE A 303 0.15 -7.38 -2.64
C ILE A 303 1.67 -7.34 -2.68
N SER A 304 2.25 -7.50 -3.86
CA SER A 304 3.70 -7.53 -4.04
C SER A 304 4.38 -6.21 -3.66
N HIS A 305 3.85 -5.08 -4.16
CA HIS A 305 4.34 -3.76 -3.78
C HIS A 305 4.12 -3.47 -2.27
N GLY A 306 3.03 -3.98 -1.68
CA GLY A 306 2.80 -3.83 -0.24
C GLY A 306 3.92 -4.39 0.62
N LEU A 307 4.40 -5.58 0.28
CA LEU A 307 5.51 -6.25 0.97
C LEU A 307 6.87 -5.62 0.62
N CYS A 308 7.11 -5.32 -0.65
CA CYS A 308 8.36 -4.73 -1.10
C CYS A 308 8.59 -3.34 -0.50
N SER A 309 7.61 -2.44 -0.63
CA SER A 309 7.73 -1.06 -0.12
C SER A 309 7.85 -1.00 1.39
N SER A 310 7.09 -1.81 2.14
CA SER A 310 7.24 -1.88 3.60
C SER A 310 8.63 -2.39 4.02
N GLY A 311 9.20 -3.35 3.28
CA GLY A 311 10.57 -3.84 3.48
C GLY A 311 11.62 -2.76 3.21
N LEU A 312 11.47 -1.99 2.12
CA LEU A 312 12.37 -0.87 1.80
C LEU A 312 12.34 0.22 2.88
N PHE A 313 11.16 0.63 3.36
CA PHE A 313 11.06 1.58 4.46
C PHE A 313 11.69 1.07 5.74
N TYR A 314 11.58 -0.22 6.01
CA TYR A 314 12.26 -0.84 7.13
C TYR A 314 13.78 -0.81 6.98
N MET A 315 14.32 -1.11 5.79
CA MET A 315 15.76 -1.01 5.51
C MET A 315 16.28 0.41 5.69
N VAL A 316 15.60 1.41 5.13
CA VAL A 316 15.97 2.82 5.32
C VAL A 316 16.05 3.18 6.81
N ASN A 317 15.13 2.64 7.61
CA ASN A 317 15.18 2.87 9.05
C ASN A 317 16.37 2.19 9.74
N LEU A 318 16.73 0.97 9.33
CA LEU A 318 17.90 0.29 9.88
C LEU A 318 19.19 1.10 9.66
N TYR A 319 19.31 1.75 8.50
CA TYR A 319 20.41 2.65 8.24
C TYR A 319 20.29 3.94 9.06
N TYR A 320 19.10 4.53 9.09
CA TYR A 320 18.84 5.74 9.89
C TYR A 320 19.15 5.55 11.38
N SER A 321 18.76 4.43 11.96
CA SER A 321 19.04 4.15 13.40
C SER A 321 20.53 4.03 13.74
N ARG A 322 21.37 3.74 12.74
CA ARG A 322 22.82 3.62 12.91
C ARG A 322 23.58 4.90 12.55
N SER A 323 23.16 5.56 11.47
CA SER A 323 23.83 6.78 10.97
C SER A 323 23.22 8.07 11.49
N MET A 324 22.04 8.01 12.11
CA MET A 324 21.24 9.16 12.55
C MET A 324 20.95 10.18 11.44
N SER A 325 21.16 9.80 10.17
CA SER A 325 20.91 10.65 9.01
C SER A 325 20.12 9.90 7.93
N ARG A 326 19.26 10.63 7.20
CA ARG A 326 18.49 10.10 6.06
C ARG A 326 19.09 10.48 4.70
N LEU A 327 20.13 11.36 4.73
CA LEU A 327 20.74 11.86 3.51
C LEU A 327 21.60 10.77 2.84
N LEU A 328 21.42 10.58 1.55
CA LEU A 328 22.21 9.65 0.74
C LEU A 328 23.70 9.98 0.83
N ILE A 329 24.06 11.27 0.81
CA ILE A 329 25.44 11.74 0.82
C ILE A 329 26.19 11.29 2.06
N LEU A 330 25.54 11.29 3.21
CA LEU A 330 26.12 10.87 4.47
C LEU A 330 26.21 9.35 4.61
N ASN A 331 25.31 8.61 3.95
CA ASN A 331 25.21 7.14 4.05
C ASN A 331 25.95 6.42 2.91
N LYS A 332 27.13 6.90 2.52
CA LYS A 332 27.96 6.25 1.49
C LYS A 332 28.87 5.16 2.06
N GLY A 333 29.23 4.19 1.20
CA GLY A 333 30.29 3.22 1.47
C GLY A 333 30.04 2.28 2.63
N LEU A 334 28.76 1.93 2.89
CA LEU A 334 28.38 1.10 4.04
C LEU A 334 28.68 -0.40 3.85
N ILE A 335 29.15 -0.81 2.67
CA ILE A 335 29.48 -2.21 2.35
C ILE A 335 30.53 -2.78 3.32
N GLY A 336 31.55 -2.00 3.67
CA GLY A 336 32.61 -2.43 4.58
C GLY A 336 32.18 -2.58 6.04
N LYS A 337 31.09 -1.91 6.45
CA LYS A 337 30.61 -1.89 7.84
C LYS A 337 29.39 -2.77 8.07
N LEU A 338 28.52 -2.87 7.08
CA LEU A 338 27.23 -3.56 7.16
C LEU A 338 27.06 -4.57 6.00
N SER A 339 28.06 -5.40 5.77
CA SER A 339 28.13 -6.34 4.64
C SER A 339 26.92 -7.28 4.54
N ILE A 340 26.39 -7.75 5.67
CA ILE A 340 25.24 -8.67 5.68
C ILE A 340 23.95 -7.96 5.20
N TYR A 341 23.77 -6.68 5.52
CA TYR A 341 22.61 -5.93 5.06
C TYR A 341 22.65 -5.57 3.58
N MET A 342 23.85 -5.57 2.96
CA MET A 342 24.00 -5.33 1.53
C MET A 342 23.16 -6.30 0.70
N LEU A 343 23.19 -7.60 1.04
CA LEU A 343 22.42 -8.62 0.33
C LEU A 343 20.92 -8.33 0.40
N TRP A 344 20.39 -8.01 1.58
CA TRP A 344 18.97 -7.70 1.76
C TRP A 344 18.57 -6.41 1.05
N TRP A 345 19.46 -5.42 1.08
CA TRP A 345 19.22 -4.18 0.35
C TRP A 345 19.14 -4.42 -1.15
N PHE A 346 20.08 -5.22 -1.69
CA PHE A 346 20.05 -5.58 -3.10
C PHE A 346 18.78 -6.35 -3.47
N LEU A 347 18.37 -7.33 -2.67
CA LEU A 347 17.18 -8.14 -2.92
C LEU A 347 15.88 -7.29 -2.91
N LEU A 348 15.75 -6.35 -1.98
CA LEU A 348 14.58 -5.47 -1.93
C LEU A 348 14.60 -4.42 -3.05
N CYS A 349 15.77 -3.86 -3.38
CA CYS A 349 15.89 -2.96 -4.53
C CYS A 349 15.62 -3.69 -5.84
N SER A 350 16.13 -4.92 -6.01
CA SER A 350 15.85 -5.73 -7.20
C SER A 350 14.37 -6.08 -7.33
N ALA A 351 13.68 -6.36 -6.22
CA ALA A 351 12.24 -6.55 -6.23
C ALA A 351 11.49 -5.26 -6.61
N ASN A 352 12.02 -4.08 -6.25
CA ASN A 352 11.39 -2.81 -6.58
C ASN A 352 11.48 -2.44 -8.06
N PHE A 353 12.56 -2.78 -8.75
CA PHE A 353 12.65 -2.60 -10.22
C PHE A 353 12.20 -3.84 -11.01
N SER A 354 11.45 -4.73 -10.35
CA SER A 354 10.83 -5.91 -10.98
C SER A 354 11.83 -6.85 -11.65
N PHE A 355 12.89 -7.20 -10.94
CA PHE A 355 13.80 -8.23 -11.40
C PHE A 355 13.11 -9.62 -11.36
N PRO A 356 13.39 -10.53 -12.31
CA PRO A 356 12.95 -11.92 -12.23
C PRO A 356 13.18 -12.52 -10.84
N PHE A 357 12.34 -13.47 -10.44
CA PHE A 357 12.24 -14.06 -9.09
C PHE A 357 11.49 -13.21 -8.03
N SER A 358 10.90 -12.09 -8.42
CA SER A 358 9.98 -11.36 -7.54
C SER A 358 8.56 -11.37 -8.11
N MET A 359 7.54 -11.35 -7.22
CA MET A 359 6.14 -11.27 -7.63
C MET A 359 5.84 -9.95 -8.36
N ASN A 360 6.59 -8.88 -8.07
CA ASN A 360 6.49 -7.60 -8.77
C ASN A 360 6.75 -7.75 -10.28
N PHE A 361 7.70 -8.59 -10.67
CA PHE A 361 8.04 -8.85 -12.08
C PHE A 361 6.84 -9.32 -12.88
N ILE A 362 6.12 -10.31 -12.37
CA ILE A 362 4.95 -10.85 -13.09
C ILE A 362 3.84 -9.83 -13.18
N SER A 363 3.57 -9.11 -12.07
CA SER A 363 2.54 -8.07 -12.07
C SER A 363 2.85 -6.95 -13.07
N GLU A 364 4.11 -6.49 -13.13
CA GLU A 364 4.51 -5.45 -14.08
C GLU A 364 4.43 -5.91 -15.53
N ILE A 365 4.92 -7.10 -15.87
CA ILE A 365 4.78 -7.63 -17.23
C ILE A 365 3.32 -7.68 -17.65
N MET A 366 2.43 -8.19 -16.82
CA MET A 366 1.00 -8.23 -17.13
C MET A 366 0.41 -6.82 -17.28
N MET A 367 0.80 -5.84 -16.45
CA MET A 367 0.36 -4.44 -16.59
C MET A 367 0.85 -3.83 -17.90
N LEU A 368 2.12 -4.02 -18.24
CA LEU A 368 2.70 -3.52 -19.48
C LEU A 368 1.98 -4.10 -20.70
N MET A 369 1.69 -5.41 -20.70
CA MET A 369 0.93 -6.06 -21.77
C MET A 369 -0.45 -5.44 -21.96
N MET A 370 -1.17 -5.13 -20.86
CA MET A 370 -2.51 -4.56 -20.95
C MET A 370 -2.51 -3.13 -21.48
N ILE A 371 -1.55 -2.32 -21.04
CA ILE A 371 -1.41 -0.93 -21.50
C ILE A 371 -1.04 -0.90 -23.00
N MET A 372 -0.13 -1.78 -23.43
CA MET A 372 0.23 -1.92 -24.85
C MET A 372 -0.94 -2.38 -25.72
N ASN A 373 -1.75 -3.30 -25.19
CA ASN A 373 -2.92 -3.79 -25.92
C ASN A 373 -4.02 -2.72 -26.08
N TRP A 374 -4.05 -1.73 -25.19
CA TRP A 374 -4.98 -0.62 -25.33
C TRP A 374 -4.52 0.36 -26.42
N ASP A 375 -3.24 0.76 -26.40
CA ASP A 375 -2.68 1.65 -27.42
C ASP A 375 -1.17 1.40 -27.60
N ASN A 376 -0.77 1.07 -28.83
CA ASN A 376 0.62 0.77 -29.17
C ASN A 376 1.57 1.97 -28.98
N PHE A 377 1.09 3.22 -29.10
CA PHE A 377 1.89 4.41 -28.85
C PHE A 377 2.39 4.53 -27.42
N MET A 378 1.73 3.88 -26.47
CA MET A 378 2.15 3.87 -25.06
C MET A 378 3.48 3.15 -24.84
N MET A 379 3.98 2.39 -25.81
CA MET A 379 5.29 1.71 -25.75
C MET A 379 6.42 2.66 -25.38
N ILE A 380 6.44 3.88 -25.90
CA ILE A 380 7.49 4.86 -25.64
C ILE A 380 7.50 5.26 -24.17
N TYR A 381 6.33 5.57 -23.60
CA TYR A 381 6.21 5.93 -22.18
C TYR A 381 6.58 4.78 -21.28
N LEU A 382 6.14 3.56 -21.60
CA LEU A 382 6.45 2.36 -20.83
C LEU A 382 7.95 2.04 -20.82
N MET A 383 8.64 2.19 -21.95
CA MET A 383 10.11 2.05 -22.02
C MET A 383 10.81 3.05 -21.10
N LEU A 384 10.37 4.32 -21.10
CA LEU A 384 10.93 5.34 -20.22
C LEU A 384 10.69 5.02 -18.75
N ILE A 385 9.48 4.57 -18.39
CA ILE A 385 9.16 4.19 -17.00
C ILE A 385 10.05 3.03 -16.54
N CYS A 386 10.18 1.96 -17.33
CA CYS A 386 11.01 0.81 -16.98
C CYS A 386 12.49 1.18 -16.86
N PHE A 387 13.00 2.03 -17.77
CA PHE A 387 14.37 2.51 -17.70
C PHE A 387 14.64 3.34 -16.44
N PHE A 388 13.79 4.34 -16.16
CA PHE A 388 14.00 5.18 -14.99
C PHE A 388 13.71 4.45 -13.68
N SER A 389 12.78 3.48 -13.66
CA SER A 389 12.53 2.66 -12.46
C SER A 389 13.73 1.81 -12.07
N SER A 390 14.41 1.22 -13.05
CA SER A 390 15.67 0.52 -12.82
C SER A 390 16.80 1.47 -12.42
N ALA A 391 16.88 2.65 -13.06
CA ALA A 391 17.92 3.63 -12.79
C ALA A 391 17.86 4.14 -11.35
N TYR A 392 16.71 4.60 -10.85
CA TYR A 392 16.63 5.12 -9.47
C TYR A 392 16.80 4.04 -8.40
N SER A 393 16.35 2.81 -8.64
CA SER A 393 16.51 1.72 -7.69
C SER A 393 17.97 1.25 -7.58
N LEU A 394 18.67 1.16 -8.71
CA LEU A 394 20.11 0.88 -8.74
C LEU A 394 20.92 2.06 -8.18
N TYR A 395 20.50 3.29 -8.46
CA TYR A 395 21.11 4.49 -7.88
C TYR A 395 21.04 4.46 -6.35
N LEU A 396 19.86 4.15 -5.79
CA LEU A 396 19.69 4.02 -4.35
C LEU A 396 20.63 2.96 -3.76
N PHE A 397 20.73 1.79 -4.40
CA PHE A 397 21.60 0.71 -3.96
C PHE A 397 23.08 1.09 -4.06
N SER A 398 23.53 1.52 -5.24
CA SER A 398 24.94 1.78 -5.51
C SER A 398 25.48 2.94 -4.66
N TYR A 399 24.69 3.99 -4.50
CA TYR A 399 25.11 5.17 -3.75
C TYR A 399 25.32 4.90 -2.26
N ILE A 400 24.48 4.06 -1.66
CA ILE A 400 24.59 3.70 -0.25
C ILE A 400 25.75 2.71 -0.02
N GLN A 401 25.92 1.74 -0.92
CA GLN A 401 26.87 0.66 -0.71
C GLN A 401 28.30 1.04 -1.09
N HIS A 402 28.48 1.78 -2.19
CA HIS A 402 29.79 2.13 -2.72
C HIS A 402 30.21 3.55 -2.32
N GLY A 403 31.52 3.81 -2.37
CA GLY A 403 32.14 5.09 -2.07
C GLY A 403 32.93 5.09 -0.74
N GLU A 404 33.56 6.20 -0.44
CA GLU A 404 34.31 6.37 0.80
C GLU A 404 33.37 6.64 1.97
N ASN A 405 33.65 6.02 3.09
CA ASN A 405 32.88 6.16 4.33
C ASN A 405 33.22 7.47 5.04
N ASN A 406 32.20 8.25 5.37
CA ASN A 406 32.32 9.49 6.14
C ASN A 406 32.24 9.27 7.66
N TYR A 407 31.96 8.04 8.11
CA TYR A 407 31.78 7.72 9.53
C TYR A 407 33.00 6.99 10.12
N GLU A 408 33.31 7.25 11.39
CA GLU A 408 34.33 6.50 12.12
C GLU A 408 33.97 5.02 12.30
N PRO A 409 34.94 4.10 12.36
CA PRO A 409 34.71 2.65 12.36
C PRO A 409 33.88 2.11 13.52
N ASN A 410 33.79 2.82 14.64
CA ASN A 410 33.19 2.32 15.89
C ASN A 410 31.70 2.62 16.08
N VAL A 411 31.04 3.27 15.11
CA VAL A 411 29.67 3.76 15.29
C VAL A 411 28.58 2.73 14.92
N PHE A 412 28.94 1.63 14.24
CA PHE A 412 27.94 0.69 13.73
C PHE A 412 27.87 -0.60 14.54
N ASN A 413 26.75 -0.79 15.23
CA ASN A 413 26.45 -2.06 15.88
C ASN A 413 26.17 -3.16 14.85
N SER A 414 26.61 -4.38 15.14
CA SER A 414 26.27 -5.59 14.37
C SER A 414 24.76 -5.80 14.31
N GLY A 415 24.28 -6.44 13.24
CA GLY A 415 22.85 -6.72 13.07
C GLY A 415 22.27 -7.62 14.15
N MET A 416 21.09 -7.29 14.61
CA MET A 416 20.32 -8.11 15.54
C MET A 416 19.54 -9.20 14.81
N VAL A 417 19.37 -10.36 15.41
CA VAL A 417 18.57 -11.47 14.86
C VAL A 417 17.15 -11.02 14.52
N LYS A 418 16.56 -10.15 15.35
CA LYS A 418 15.23 -9.55 15.13
C LYS A 418 15.15 -8.82 13.77
N GLU A 419 16.19 -8.09 13.39
CA GLU A 419 16.24 -7.31 12.14
C GLU A 419 16.27 -8.22 10.91
N PHE A 420 17.05 -9.30 10.96
CA PHE A 420 17.10 -10.28 9.88
C PHE A 420 15.79 -11.04 9.72
N MET A 421 15.16 -11.43 10.83
CA MET A 421 13.83 -12.06 10.79
C MET A 421 12.80 -11.16 10.13
N MET A 422 12.83 -9.86 10.40
CA MET A 422 11.94 -8.90 9.76
C MET A 422 12.17 -8.84 8.24
N LEU A 423 13.40 -8.83 7.79
CA LEU A 423 13.74 -8.78 6.37
C LEU A 423 13.33 -10.07 5.64
N ILE A 424 13.56 -11.23 6.27
CA ILE A 424 13.09 -12.52 5.76
C ILE A 424 11.57 -12.51 5.60
N LEU A 425 10.83 -12.06 6.60
CA LEU A 425 9.38 -12.02 6.58
C LEU A 425 8.79 -11.03 5.56
N HIS A 426 9.55 -10.03 5.10
CA HIS A 426 9.14 -9.18 3.99
C HIS A 426 9.44 -9.83 2.62
N PHE A 427 10.61 -10.45 2.46
CA PHE A 427 11.08 -10.93 1.17
C PHE A 427 10.59 -12.34 0.85
N PHE A 428 10.55 -13.24 1.84
CA PHE A 428 10.14 -14.62 1.64
C PHE A 428 8.74 -14.79 1.00
N PRO A 429 7.69 -14.06 1.43
CA PRO A 429 6.39 -14.14 0.78
C PRO A 429 6.42 -13.72 -0.69
N LEU A 430 7.27 -12.76 -1.09
CA LEU A 430 7.39 -12.33 -2.48
C LEU A 430 7.86 -13.45 -3.42
N ILE A 431 8.74 -14.33 -2.94
CA ILE A 431 9.19 -15.50 -3.69
C ILE A 431 8.13 -16.61 -3.65
N MET A 432 7.57 -16.90 -2.48
CA MET A 432 6.61 -18.00 -2.32
C MET A 432 5.33 -17.77 -3.12
N PHE A 433 4.85 -16.55 -3.19
CA PHE A 433 3.68 -16.22 -4.00
C PHE A 433 3.95 -16.30 -5.50
N LEU A 434 5.19 -16.05 -5.93
CA LEU A 434 5.60 -16.26 -7.31
C LEU A 434 5.47 -17.74 -7.71
N LEU A 435 5.85 -18.66 -6.85
CA LEU A 435 5.77 -20.10 -7.10
C LEU A 435 4.31 -20.59 -7.14
N ASN A 436 3.39 -19.89 -6.51
CA ASN A 436 2.00 -20.28 -6.36
C ASN A 436 1.01 -19.24 -6.95
N LEU A 437 1.23 -18.82 -8.20
CA LEU A 437 0.36 -17.82 -8.87
C LEU A 437 -1.08 -18.29 -9.03
N ILE A 438 -1.34 -19.59 -9.06
CA ILE A 438 -2.69 -20.17 -9.12
C ILE A 438 -3.58 -19.67 -7.97
N MET A 439 -2.99 -19.27 -6.83
CA MET A 439 -3.74 -18.71 -5.72
C MET A 439 -4.34 -17.32 -6.02
N PHE A 440 -3.91 -16.66 -7.08
CA PHE A 440 -4.38 -15.34 -7.52
C PHE A 440 -5.26 -15.40 -8.76
N MET A 441 -5.41 -16.56 -9.36
CA MET A 441 -6.32 -16.85 -10.47
C MET A 441 -7.59 -17.54 -9.95
#